data_c1912cb65dce643faf4c9421af9483be
#
_entry.id   c1912cb65dce643faf4c9421af9483be
#
_cell.length_a   1.000
_cell.length_b   1.000
_cell.length_c   1.000
_cell.angle_alpha   90.00
_cell.angle_beta   90.00
_cell.angle_gamma   90.00
#
_symmetry.space_group_name_H-M   'P 1'
#
loop_
_entity.id
_entity.type
_entity.pdbx_description
1 polymer ?
#
loop_
_entity_poly.entity_id
_entity_poly.type
_entity_poly.pdbx_seq_one_letter_code
_entity_poly.pdbx_strand_id
1 'polypeptide(L)'
;MKLDTQLVIPPQVMSRQVDDETVLLDLKSGMYFGLDGVGKSVWESVEQGKSLKDAVASIIAEYDVESDRATTDVLEFAGDLVDRGLLEIQGPAAS
;
A
#
# COMPACT_ATOMS: atom_id res chain seq x y z
N MET A 1 0.04 -1.44 -13.28
CA MET A 1 0.63 -2.06 -12.07
C MET A 1 0.12 -3.47 -11.93
N LYS A 2 0.96 -4.38 -11.49
CA LYS A 2 0.60 -5.78 -11.34
C LYS A 2 0.85 -6.20 -9.88
N LEU A 3 0.35 -7.38 -9.52
CA LEU A 3 0.52 -7.87 -8.14
C LEU A 3 1.98 -8.13 -7.78
N ASP A 4 2.83 -8.35 -8.75
CA ASP A 4 4.27 -8.55 -8.51
C ASP A 4 5.10 -7.27 -8.65
N THR A 5 4.44 -6.15 -8.88
CA THR A 5 5.13 -4.86 -8.95
C THR A 5 5.74 -4.56 -7.58
N GLN A 6 7.01 -4.15 -7.57
CA GLN A 6 7.66 -3.75 -6.34
C GLN A 6 7.39 -2.29 -6.06
N LEU A 7 6.95 -2.01 -4.85
CA LEU A 7 6.70 -0.63 -4.42
C LEU A 7 7.62 -0.30 -3.27
N VAL A 8 8.00 0.96 -3.19
CA VAL A 8 8.84 1.44 -2.08
C VAL A 8 8.21 2.69 -1.49
N ILE A 9 8.53 2.93 -0.22
CA ILE A 9 8.07 4.12 0.49
C ILE A 9 9.10 5.22 0.28
N PRO A 10 8.70 6.37 -0.29
CA PRO A 10 9.64 7.47 -0.48
C PRO A 10 10.17 7.97 0.87
N PRO A 11 11.39 8.49 0.91
CA PRO A 11 12.00 8.90 2.18
C PRO A 11 11.27 10.03 2.91
N GLN A 12 10.46 10.82 2.20
CA GLN A 12 9.71 11.91 2.82
C GLN A 12 8.40 11.45 3.45
N VAL A 13 8.05 10.17 3.34
CA VAL A 13 6.79 9.67 3.89
C VAL A 13 7.07 8.88 5.16
N MET A 14 6.39 9.26 6.23
CA MET A 14 6.48 8.56 7.51
C MET A 14 5.15 7.90 7.82
N SER A 15 5.20 6.80 8.55
CA SER A 15 3.99 6.11 8.96
C SER A 15 4.02 5.84 10.46
N ARG A 16 2.83 5.82 11.05
CA ARG A 16 2.67 5.56 12.47
C ARG A 16 1.36 4.83 12.70
N GLN A 17 1.37 3.88 13.61
CA GLN A 17 0.14 3.20 14.03
C GLN A 17 -0.55 4.04 15.10
N VAL A 18 -1.83 4.32 14.89
CA VAL A 18 -2.66 5.04 15.86
C VAL A 18 -3.94 4.23 16.01
N ASP A 19 -4.09 3.55 17.13
CA ASP A 19 -5.19 2.61 17.35
C ASP A 19 -5.19 1.56 16.23
N ASP A 20 -6.27 1.44 15.49
CA ASP A 20 -6.38 0.44 14.43
C ASP A 20 -6.01 1.01 13.06
N GLU A 21 -5.60 2.25 13.00
CA GLU A 21 -5.28 2.90 11.74
C GLU A 21 -3.78 3.10 11.57
N THR A 22 -3.35 3.13 10.32
CA THR A 22 -2.01 3.57 9.97
C THR A 22 -2.13 5.01 9.47
N VAL A 23 -1.40 5.91 10.09
CA VAL A 23 -1.40 7.32 9.67
C VAL A 23 -0.11 7.60 8.93
N LEU A 24 -0.24 8.16 7.73
CA LEU A 24 0.89 8.55 6.91
C LEU A 24 1.06 10.06 6.99
N LEU A 25 2.31 10.50 7.06
CA LEU A 25 2.63 11.91 6.97
C LEU A 25 3.59 12.11 5.82
N ASP A 26 3.19 12.95 4.88
CA ASP A 26 4.05 13.36 3.79
C ASP A 26 4.77 14.63 4.23
N LEU A 27 6.06 14.51 4.53
CA LEU A 27 6.85 15.64 5.03
C LEU A 27 7.03 16.73 3.99
N LYS A 28 6.87 16.40 2.73
CA LYS A 28 7.04 17.37 1.65
C LYS A 28 5.85 18.30 1.55
N SER A 29 4.63 17.78 1.68
CA SER A 29 3.41 18.57 1.59
C SER A 29 2.85 18.92 2.96
N GLY A 30 3.25 18.22 4.00
CA GLY A 30 2.68 18.39 5.32
C GLY A 30 1.33 17.74 5.50
N MET A 31 0.89 16.95 4.56
CA MET A 31 -0.44 16.34 4.62
C MET A 31 -0.43 14.99 5.33
N TYR A 32 -1.54 14.71 6.00
CA TYR A 32 -1.74 13.44 6.69
C TYR A 32 -2.78 12.61 5.95
N PHE A 33 -2.61 11.29 6.01
CA PHE A 33 -3.56 10.34 5.42
C PHE A 33 -3.77 9.21 6.39
N GLY A 34 -5.03 8.84 6.65
CA GLY A 34 -5.35 7.69 7.49
C GLY A 34 -5.67 6.49 6.61
N LEU A 35 -5.11 5.34 6.96
CA LEU A 35 -5.35 4.10 6.24
C LEU A 35 -5.93 3.05 7.17
N ASP A 36 -6.98 2.37 6.71
CA ASP A 36 -7.53 1.21 7.39
C ASP A 36 -7.91 0.16 6.35
N GLY A 37 -8.33 -1.02 6.80
CA GLY A 37 -8.78 -2.06 5.90
C GLY A 37 -7.78 -2.39 4.82
N VAL A 38 -8.23 -2.31 3.56
CA VAL A 38 -7.42 -2.63 2.40
C VAL A 38 -6.16 -1.78 2.33
N GLY A 39 -6.31 -0.48 2.57
CA GLY A 39 -5.18 0.44 2.50
C GLY A 39 -4.09 0.11 3.50
N LYS A 40 -4.49 -0.26 4.71
CA LYS A 40 -3.55 -0.66 5.74
C LYS A 40 -2.80 -1.92 5.33
N SER A 41 -3.52 -2.90 4.78
CA SER A 41 -2.89 -4.15 4.33
C SER A 41 -1.88 -3.92 3.22
N VAL A 42 -2.21 -3.05 2.26
CA VAL A 42 -1.29 -2.69 1.19
C VAL A 42 -0.04 -2.04 1.77
N TRP A 43 -0.23 -1.07 2.66
CA TRP A 43 0.90 -0.35 3.24
C TRP A 43 1.83 -1.27 4.03
N GLU A 44 1.24 -2.14 4.86
CA GLU A 44 2.03 -3.06 5.67
C GLU A 44 2.83 -4.03 4.80
N SER A 45 2.25 -4.50 3.71
CA SER A 45 2.98 -5.38 2.79
C SER A 45 4.18 -4.66 2.19
N VAL A 46 4.01 -3.41 1.79
CA VAL A 46 5.11 -2.63 1.22
C VAL A 46 6.19 -2.38 2.28
N GLU A 47 5.79 -2.04 3.50
CA GLU A 47 6.75 -1.81 4.60
C GLU A 47 7.60 -3.04 4.87
N GLN A 48 7.01 -4.21 4.74
CA GLN A 48 7.70 -5.47 5.03
C GLN A 48 8.48 -6.00 3.83
N GLY A 49 8.50 -5.26 2.73
CA GLY A 49 9.20 -5.69 1.53
C GLY A 49 8.49 -6.80 0.77
N LYS A 50 7.20 -6.97 1.02
CA LYS A 50 6.40 -8.01 0.39
C LYS A 50 5.73 -7.48 -0.86
N SER A 51 5.20 -8.39 -1.66
CA SER A 51 4.50 -8.01 -2.89
C SER A 51 3.04 -7.68 -2.60
N LEU A 52 2.37 -7.08 -3.59
CA LEU A 52 0.94 -6.84 -3.49
C LEU A 52 0.14 -8.14 -3.43
N LYS A 53 0.70 -9.23 -3.94
CA LYS A 53 0.10 -10.55 -3.79
C LYS A 53 -0.14 -10.90 -2.34
N ASP A 54 0.83 -10.56 -1.48
CA ASP A 54 0.71 -10.84 -0.06
C ASP A 54 -0.40 -10.00 0.58
N ALA A 55 -0.58 -8.77 0.09
CA ALA A 55 -1.68 -7.94 0.56
C ALA A 55 -3.03 -8.55 0.18
N VAL A 56 -3.15 -9.07 -1.04
CA VAL A 56 -4.37 -9.73 -1.48
C VAL A 56 -4.67 -10.94 -0.59
N ALA A 57 -3.66 -11.75 -0.32
CA ALA A 57 -3.84 -12.94 0.52
C ALA A 57 -4.29 -12.55 1.92
N SER A 58 -3.72 -11.50 2.49
CA SER A 58 -4.11 -11.01 3.81
C SER A 58 -5.56 -10.56 3.85
N ILE A 59 -5.99 -9.86 2.80
CA ILE A 59 -7.35 -9.35 2.73
C ILE A 59 -8.36 -10.48 2.60
N ILE A 60 -8.06 -11.48 1.78
CA ILE A 60 -8.93 -12.64 1.62
C ILE A 60 -9.07 -13.37 2.95
N ALA A 61 -7.98 -13.54 3.67
CA ALA A 61 -7.99 -14.22 4.96
C ALA A 61 -8.75 -13.45 6.03
N GLU A 62 -8.73 -12.12 5.96
CA GLU A 62 -9.29 -11.29 7.01
C GLU A 62 -10.74 -10.89 6.77
N TYR A 63 -11.12 -10.67 5.51
CA TYR A 63 -12.42 -10.08 5.19
C TYR A 63 -13.38 -11.00 4.44
N ASP A 64 -12.98 -12.21 4.17
CA ASP A 64 -13.85 -13.19 3.50
C ASP A 64 -14.43 -12.63 2.19
N VAL A 65 -13.56 -12.09 1.34
CA VAL A 65 -13.94 -11.55 0.04
C VAL A 65 -13.38 -12.43 -1.08
N GLU A 66 -13.98 -12.30 -2.25
CA GLU A 66 -13.52 -13.04 -3.41
C GLU A 66 -12.16 -12.55 -3.89
N SER A 67 -11.38 -13.47 -4.43
CA SER A 67 -10.04 -13.18 -4.90
C SER A 67 -10.00 -12.06 -5.95
N ASP A 68 -10.92 -12.08 -6.90
CA ASP A 68 -10.96 -11.04 -7.93
C ASP A 68 -11.24 -9.67 -7.36
N ARG A 69 -12.15 -9.60 -6.39
CA ARG A 69 -12.49 -8.36 -5.74
C ARG A 69 -11.31 -7.82 -4.95
N ALA A 70 -10.66 -8.70 -4.18
CA ALA A 70 -9.51 -8.31 -3.39
C ALA A 70 -8.38 -7.81 -4.28
N THR A 71 -8.14 -8.49 -5.39
CA THR A 71 -7.11 -8.08 -6.35
C THR A 71 -7.39 -6.70 -6.90
N THR A 72 -8.63 -6.46 -7.35
CA THR A 72 -9.02 -5.17 -7.88
C THR A 72 -8.83 -4.07 -6.85
N ASP A 73 -9.30 -4.30 -5.63
CA ASP A 73 -9.21 -3.29 -4.57
C ASP A 73 -7.76 -2.97 -4.21
N VAL A 74 -6.91 -3.99 -4.13
CA VAL A 74 -5.51 -3.80 -3.81
C VAL A 74 -4.82 -2.97 -4.90
N LEU A 75 -5.05 -3.32 -6.16
CA LEU A 75 -4.42 -2.60 -7.27
C LEU A 75 -4.89 -1.17 -7.36
N GLU A 76 -6.19 -0.93 -7.16
CA GLU A 76 -6.73 0.43 -7.19
C GLU A 76 -6.15 1.27 -6.06
N PHE A 77 -6.08 0.69 -4.86
CA PHE A 77 -5.58 1.42 -3.72
C PHE A 77 -4.10 1.72 -3.85
N ALA A 78 -3.32 0.73 -4.29
CA ALA A 78 -1.89 0.93 -4.50
C ALA A 78 -1.65 2.00 -5.57
N GLY A 79 -2.43 1.97 -6.65
CA GLY A 79 -2.32 2.98 -7.70
C GLY A 79 -2.64 4.37 -7.20
N ASP A 80 -3.65 4.48 -6.33
CA ASP A 80 -4.01 5.76 -5.73
C ASP A 80 -2.88 6.31 -4.85
N LEU A 81 -2.24 5.44 -4.07
CA LEU A 81 -1.12 5.86 -3.25
C LEU A 81 0.08 6.30 -4.08
N VAL A 82 0.33 5.62 -5.20
CA VAL A 82 1.39 6.03 -6.12
C VAL A 82 1.07 7.38 -6.72
N ASP A 83 -0.18 7.59 -7.14
CA ASP A 83 -0.60 8.88 -7.74
C ASP A 83 -0.46 10.02 -6.74
N ARG A 84 -0.65 9.76 -5.46
CA ARG A 84 -0.52 10.77 -4.42
C ARG A 84 0.92 10.99 -3.98
N GLY A 85 1.86 10.21 -4.51
CA GLY A 85 3.26 10.34 -4.13
C GLY A 85 3.60 9.69 -2.79
N LEU A 86 2.70 8.87 -2.25
CA LEU A 86 2.93 8.18 -0.98
C LEU A 86 3.64 6.85 -1.16
N LEU A 87 3.62 6.30 -2.36
CA LEU A 87 4.39 5.12 -2.74
C LEU A 87 5.02 5.39 -4.10
N GLU A 88 6.13 4.72 -4.36
CA GLU A 88 6.79 4.80 -5.66
C GLU A 88 6.97 3.41 -6.22
N ILE A 89 6.83 3.27 -7.52
CA ILE A 89 7.15 2.01 -8.18
C ILE A 89 8.65 1.92 -8.25
N GLN A 90 9.19 0.86 -7.69
CA GLN A 90 10.62 0.62 -7.75
C GLN A 90 10.97 0.28 -9.19
N GLY A 91 11.75 1.11 -9.81
CA GLY A 91 12.12 0.96 -11.18
C GLY A 91 12.81 -0.37 -11.36
N PRO A 92 12.58 -1.00 -12.48
CA PRO A 92 13.24 -2.22 -12.78
C PRO A 92 14.59 -1.83 -13.15
N ALA A 93 15.00 -1.18 -12.42
CA ALA A 93 16.20 -0.93 -12.70
C ALA A 93 16.38 -1.14 -14.08
N ALA A 94 15.88 -1.20 -14.35
CA ALA A 94 15.88 -1.47 -15.25
C ALA A 94 15.84 -1.37 -15.89
N SER A 95 15.70 -1.42 -15.57
CA SER A 95 15.67 -1.49 -15.96
C SER A 95 16.22 -1.45 -15.98
#